data_640c83ca840513ae17bb8e4c588dfea1
#
_entry.id   640c83ca840513ae17bb8e4c588dfea1
#
_cell.length_a   1.000
_cell.length_b   1.000
_cell.length_c   1.000
_cell.angle_alpha   90.00
_cell.angle_beta   90.00
_cell.angle_gamma   90.00
#
_symmetry.space_group_name_H-M   'P 1'
#
loop_
_entity.id
_entity.type
_entity.pdbx_description
1 polymer ?
#
loop_
_entity_poly.entity_id
_entity_poly.type
_entity_poly.pdbx_seq_one_letter_code
_entity_poly.pdbx_strand_id
1 'polypeptide(L)'
;MKICIISDIHGLTEWKNIINKERGNVDRFIFLGDYVDDKHSLISPEEQLENLHSILDFKEEYTNVDLLIGNHDLQYIGGVRSNRFTQRLSDLIQDELIVLIREKTIQACVCYDNYL
;
A
#
# COMPACT_ATOMS: atom_id res chain seq x y z
N MET A 1 12.83 -15.11 -12.11
CA MET A 1 12.50 -14.28 -10.95
C MET A 1 11.13 -14.67 -10.41
N LYS A 2 11.02 -14.88 -9.11
CA LYS A 2 9.74 -15.15 -8.45
C LYS A 2 9.28 -13.89 -7.75
N ILE A 3 8.02 -13.50 -7.98
CA ILE A 3 7.43 -12.28 -7.44
C ILE A 3 6.19 -12.65 -6.64
N CYS A 4 6.09 -12.14 -5.42
CA CYS A 4 4.87 -12.22 -4.62
C CYS A 4 4.11 -10.91 -4.75
N ILE A 5 2.86 -10.98 -5.18
CA ILE A 5 2.00 -9.81 -5.37
C ILE A 5 0.95 -9.81 -4.27
N ILE A 6 0.84 -8.70 -3.57
CA ILE A 6 -0.10 -8.51 -2.47
C ILE A 6 -1.05 -7.37 -2.81
N SER A 7 -2.36 -7.63 -2.73
CA SER A 7 -3.39 -6.65 -3.07
C SER A 7 -4.41 -6.50 -1.96
N ASP A 8 -5.26 -5.49 -2.07
CA ASP A 8 -6.45 -5.30 -1.23
C ASP A 8 -6.15 -5.32 0.27
N ILE A 9 -5.21 -4.50 0.69
CA ILE A 9 -4.77 -4.42 2.09
C ILE A 9 -5.86 -3.84 2.98
N HIS A 10 -6.42 -2.69 2.58
CA HIS A 10 -7.58 -2.04 3.25
C HIS A 10 -7.45 -1.96 4.78
N GLY A 11 -6.25 -1.64 5.26
CA GLY A 11 -5.99 -1.50 6.69
C GLY A 11 -5.73 -2.81 7.44
N LEU A 12 -5.86 -3.95 6.77
CA LEU A 12 -5.65 -5.25 7.39
C LEU A 12 -4.16 -5.61 7.46
N THR A 13 -3.78 -6.42 8.45
CA THR A 13 -2.39 -6.79 8.69
C THR A 13 -2.02 -8.17 8.14
N GLU A 14 -2.89 -8.80 7.38
CA GLU A 14 -2.68 -10.14 6.81
C GLU A 14 -1.42 -10.21 5.93
N TRP A 15 -1.05 -9.10 5.32
CA TRP A 15 0.18 -9.06 4.51
C TRP A 15 1.43 -9.48 5.29
N LYS A 16 1.44 -9.25 6.62
CA LYS A 16 2.58 -9.65 7.46
C LYS A 16 2.75 -11.17 7.48
N ASN A 17 1.64 -11.92 7.51
CA ASN A 17 1.68 -13.36 7.46
C ASN A 17 2.17 -13.87 6.10
N ILE A 18 1.73 -13.22 5.03
CA ILE A 18 2.17 -13.56 3.67
C ILE A 18 3.68 -13.36 3.54
N ILE A 19 4.20 -12.25 4.02
CA ILE A 19 5.63 -11.96 3.96
C ILE A 19 6.42 -12.99 4.76
N ASN A 20 5.99 -13.30 5.98
CA ASN A 20 6.68 -14.28 6.82
C ASN A 20 6.73 -15.66 6.16
N LYS A 21 5.65 -16.02 5.45
CA LYS A 21 5.58 -17.31 4.76
C LYS A 21 6.45 -17.33 3.50
N GLU A 22 6.44 -16.25 2.72
CA GLU A 22 7.07 -16.22 1.41
C GLU A 22 8.49 -15.65 1.41
N ARG A 23 8.92 -15.05 2.51
CA ARG A 23 10.26 -14.52 2.66
C ARG A 23 11.28 -15.66 2.45
N GLY A 24 12.18 -15.48 1.51
CA GLY A 24 13.15 -16.52 1.14
C GLY A 24 12.69 -17.40 -0.01
N ASN A 25 11.41 -17.39 -0.36
CA ASN A 25 10.88 -18.14 -1.50
C ASN A 25 10.70 -17.28 -2.74
N VAL A 26 10.72 -15.96 -2.60
CA VAL A 26 10.50 -15.01 -3.69
C VAL A 26 11.66 -14.02 -3.76
N ASP A 27 11.86 -13.46 -4.95
CA ASP A 27 12.90 -12.48 -5.20
C ASP A 27 12.42 -11.05 -4.94
N ARG A 28 11.11 -10.83 -5.01
CA ARG A 28 10.55 -9.49 -4.90
C ARG A 28 9.11 -9.54 -4.40
N PHE A 29 8.72 -8.50 -3.67
CA PHE A 29 7.33 -8.27 -3.27
C PHE A 29 6.79 -7.03 -3.98
N ILE A 30 5.56 -7.11 -4.48
CA ILE A 30 4.87 -5.96 -5.08
C ILE A 30 3.51 -5.81 -4.38
N PHE A 31 3.30 -4.64 -3.79
CA PHE A 31 2.01 -4.26 -3.21
C PHE A 31 1.24 -3.45 -4.26
N LEU A 32 0.04 -3.88 -4.58
CA LEU A 32 -0.77 -3.26 -5.65
C LEU A 32 -1.54 -2.02 -5.19
N GLY A 33 -1.43 -1.63 -3.94
CA GLY A 33 -2.15 -0.48 -3.42
C GLY A 33 -3.38 -0.87 -2.63
N ASP A 34 -4.31 0.09 -2.49
CA ASP A 34 -5.48 -0.03 -1.64
C ASP A 34 -5.08 -0.33 -0.20
N TYR A 35 -4.18 0.51 0.33
CA TYR A 35 -3.64 0.35 1.68
C TYR A 35 -4.67 0.69 2.74
N VAL A 36 -5.64 1.52 2.40
CA VAL A 36 -6.62 2.07 3.31
C VAL A 36 -8.04 1.70 2.91
N ASP A 37 -9.03 2.21 3.65
CA ASP A 37 -10.46 2.00 3.43
C ASP A 37 -10.92 0.59 3.79
N ASP A 38 -10.91 0.29 5.10
CA ASP A 38 -11.46 -0.95 5.64
C ASP A 38 -12.89 -1.17 5.17
N LYS A 39 -13.14 -2.34 4.64
CA LYS A 39 -14.42 -2.74 4.04
C LYS A 39 -15.59 -2.66 5.01
N HIS A 40 -15.36 -2.94 6.28
CA HIS A 40 -16.41 -3.05 7.29
C HIS A 40 -16.39 -1.90 8.30
N SER A 41 -15.55 -0.90 8.11
CA SER A 41 -15.37 0.23 9.02
C SER A 41 -15.03 -0.20 10.45
N LEU A 42 -14.30 -1.32 10.60
CA LEU A 42 -13.90 -1.86 11.89
C LEU A 42 -12.51 -1.38 12.33
N ILE A 43 -11.75 -0.82 11.40
CA ILE A 43 -10.38 -0.36 11.66
C ILE A 43 -10.38 1.17 11.66
N SER A 44 -9.88 1.76 12.75
CA SER A 44 -9.85 3.22 12.85
C SER A 44 -8.91 3.83 11.80
N PRO A 45 -9.12 5.09 11.42
CA PRO A 45 -8.19 5.79 10.52
C PRO A 45 -6.75 5.78 11.04
N GLU A 46 -6.57 5.93 12.35
CA GLU A 46 -5.24 5.89 12.97
C GLU A 46 -4.58 4.52 12.82
N GLU A 47 -5.32 3.45 12.99
CA GLU A 47 -4.80 2.09 12.81
C GLU A 47 -4.47 1.81 11.34
N GLN A 48 -5.28 2.35 10.41
CA GLN A 48 -4.99 2.23 8.99
C GLN A 48 -3.70 2.96 8.62
N LEU A 49 -3.47 4.12 9.21
CA LEU A 49 -2.23 4.87 9.02
C LEU A 49 -1.03 4.12 9.59
N GLU A 50 -1.16 3.55 10.79
CA GLU A 50 -0.12 2.71 11.38
C GLU A 50 0.24 1.53 10.48
N ASN A 51 -0.76 0.89 9.89
CA ASN A 51 -0.55 -0.23 8.99
C ASN A 51 0.22 0.21 7.74
N LEU A 52 -0.14 1.36 7.16
CA LEU A 52 0.61 1.94 6.04
C LEU A 52 2.07 2.19 6.44
N HIS A 53 2.31 2.76 7.62
CA HIS A 53 3.67 3.01 8.11
C HIS A 53 4.45 1.70 8.27
N SER A 54 3.80 0.62 8.71
CA SER A 54 4.45 -0.69 8.81
C SER A 54 4.88 -1.21 7.45
N ILE A 55 4.07 -0.99 6.41
CA ILE A 55 4.42 -1.37 5.04
C ILE A 55 5.61 -0.54 4.54
N LEU A 56 5.62 0.76 4.83
CA LEU A 56 6.74 1.62 4.49
C LEU A 56 8.03 1.20 5.18
N ASP A 57 7.95 0.81 6.45
CA ASP A 57 9.09 0.28 7.21
C ASP A 57 9.63 -1.00 6.57
N PHE A 58 8.72 -1.88 6.15
CA PHE A 58 9.12 -3.10 5.45
C PHE A 58 9.88 -2.78 4.16
N LYS A 59 9.41 -1.80 3.39
CA LYS A 59 10.10 -1.37 2.18
C LYS A 59 11.50 -0.82 2.49
N GLU A 60 11.68 -0.12 3.60
CA GLU A 60 12.99 0.37 4.01
C GLU A 60 13.95 -0.76 4.37
N GLU A 61 13.46 -1.80 5.04
CA GLU A 61 14.28 -2.95 5.42
C GLU A 61 14.66 -3.83 4.24
N TYR A 62 13.77 -3.93 3.23
CA TYR A 62 13.96 -4.81 2.07
C TYR A 62 14.03 -3.99 0.80
N THR A 63 15.13 -4.12 0.07
CA THR A 63 15.34 -3.36 -1.18
C THR A 63 14.47 -3.84 -2.33
N ASN A 64 13.94 -5.07 -2.24
CA ASN A 64 13.18 -5.70 -3.33
C ASN A 64 11.67 -5.61 -3.09
N VAL A 65 11.19 -4.44 -2.71
CA VAL A 65 9.78 -4.17 -2.45
C VAL A 65 9.34 -2.98 -3.28
N ASP A 66 8.26 -3.15 -4.05
CA ASP A 66 7.64 -2.06 -4.79
C ASP A 66 6.24 -1.81 -4.26
N LEU A 67 5.90 -0.54 -4.08
CA LEU A 67 4.58 -0.11 -3.64
C LEU A 67 3.90 0.63 -4.77
N LEU A 68 2.76 0.12 -5.23
CA LEU A 68 1.94 0.79 -6.23
C LEU A 68 0.77 1.48 -5.55
N ILE A 69 0.14 2.42 -6.25
CA ILE A 69 -1.03 3.14 -5.74
C ILE A 69 -2.31 2.47 -6.23
N GLY A 70 -3.28 2.28 -5.33
CA GLY A 70 -4.59 1.75 -5.66
C GLY A 70 -5.64 2.83 -5.80
N ASN A 71 -6.83 2.46 -6.29
CA ASN A 71 -7.91 3.42 -6.48
C ASN A 71 -8.44 3.99 -5.16
N HIS A 72 -8.44 3.22 -4.07
CA HIS A 72 -8.84 3.72 -2.76
C HIS A 72 -7.83 4.73 -2.21
N ASP A 73 -6.57 4.58 -2.53
CA ASP A 73 -5.54 5.54 -2.10
C ASP A 73 -5.67 6.84 -2.91
N LEU A 74 -5.91 6.73 -4.21
CA LEU A 74 -6.05 7.87 -5.11
C LEU A 74 -7.17 8.83 -4.71
N GLN A 75 -8.24 8.32 -4.11
CA GLN A 75 -9.36 9.19 -3.73
C GLN A 75 -8.97 10.25 -2.69
N TYR A 76 -7.90 10.03 -1.94
CA TYR A 76 -7.42 10.97 -0.92
C TYR A 76 -6.49 12.05 -1.51
N ILE A 77 -6.17 11.96 -2.79
CA ILE A 77 -5.31 12.95 -3.47
C ILE A 77 -5.95 13.46 -4.77
N GLY A 78 -7.27 13.47 -4.84
CA GLY A 78 -8.01 14.03 -5.97
C GLY A 78 -8.65 13.03 -6.90
N GLY A 79 -8.56 11.73 -6.63
CA GLY A 79 -9.24 10.70 -7.40
C GLY A 79 -10.74 10.64 -7.12
N VAL A 80 -11.44 9.79 -7.84
CA VAL A 80 -12.88 9.59 -7.66
C VAL A 80 -13.15 8.97 -6.29
N ARG A 81 -14.04 9.59 -5.53
CA ARG A 81 -14.37 9.14 -4.18
C ARG A 81 -15.34 7.97 -4.21
N SER A 82 -15.03 6.93 -3.41
CA SER A 82 -15.92 5.81 -3.18
C SER A 82 -16.80 6.08 -1.95
N ASN A 83 -17.73 5.16 -1.67
CA ASN A 83 -18.56 5.23 -0.46
C ASN A 83 -17.76 4.95 0.83
N ARG A 84 -16.52 4.49 0.71
CA ARG A 84 -15.63 4.27 1.86
C ARG A 84 -14.77 5.49 2.21
N PHE A 85 -14.83 6.54 1.40
CA PHE A 85 -14.10 7.78 1.68
C PHE A 85 -14.53 8.36 3.00
N THR A 86 -13.56 8.77 3.84
CA THR A 86 -13.85 9.50 5.08
C THR A 86 -12.94 10.72 5.16
N GLN A 87 -13.49 11.84 5.59
CA GLN A 87 -12.74 13.08 5.74
C GLN A 87 -11.63 12.94 6.78
N ARG A 88 -11.89 12.20 7.85
CA ARG A 88 -10.91 11.99 8.92
C ARG A 88 -9.65 11.28 8.40
N LEU A 89 -9.83 10.25 7.59
CA LEU A 89 -8.68 9.55 7.01
C LEU A 89 -7.96 10.46 6.01
N SER A 90 -8.72 11.21 5.23
CA SER A 90 -8.13 12.19 4.30
C SER A 90 -7.23 13.19 5.05
N ASP A 91 -7.71 13.72 6.16
CA ASP A 91 -6.94 14.68 6.96
C ASP A 91 -5.66 14.06 7.51
N LEU A 92 -5.66 12.77 7.81
CA LEU A 92 -4.51 12.08 8.36
C LEU A 92 -3.45 11.73 7.30
N ILE A 93 -3.85 11.36 6.08
CA ILE A 93 -2.93 10.73 5.13
C ILE A 93 -2.66 11.54 3.87
N GLN A 94 -3.47 12.55 3.55
CA GLN A 94 -3.38 13.25 2.27
C GLN A 94 -1.98 13.81 2.00
N ASP A 95 -1.44 14.57 2.93
CA ASP A 95 -0.13 15.21 2.74
C ASP A 95 0.98 14.17 2.62
N GLU A 96 0.93 13.14 3.44
CA GLU A 96 1.91 12.07 3.40
C GLU A 96 1.88 11.29 2.08
N LEU A 97 0.68 10.97 1.58
CA LEU A 97 0.53 10.29 0.30
C LEU A 97 1.11 11.12 -0.85
N ILE A 98 0.86 12.42 -0.85
CA ILE A 98 1.41 13.33 -1.87
C ILE A 98 2.93 13.28 -1.86
N VAL A 99 3.55 13.31 -0.67
CA VAL A 99 5.01 13.23 -0.53
C VAL A 99 5.53 11.90 -1.01
N LEU A 100 4.88 10.80 -0.61
CA LEU A 100 5.30 9.44 -1.00
C LEU A 100 5.27 9.25 -2.52
N ILE A 101 4.27 9.80 -3.19
CA ILE A 101 4.16 9.73 -4.64
C ILE A 101 5.21 10.62 -5.31
N ARG A 102 5.41 11.83 -4.80
CA ARG A 102 6.40 12.77 -5.33
C ARG A 102 7.81 12.19 -5.23
N GLU A 103 8.12 11.51 -4.14
CA GLU A 103 9.42 10.87 -3.91
C GLU A 103 9.54 9.50 -4.58
N LYS A 104 8.48 9.04 -5.25
CA LYS A 104 8.41 7.72 -5.91
C LYS A 104 8.53 6.53 -4.96
N THR A 105 8.23 6.73 -3.68
CA THR A 105 8.10 5.63 -2.73
C THR A 105 6.88 4.78 -3.06
N ILE A 106 5.77 5.44 -3.46
CA ILE A 106 4.60 4.79 -4.04
C ILE A 106 4.50 5.24 -5.49
N GLN A 107 4.34 4.29 -6.40
CA GLN A 107 4.38 4.52 -7.84
C GLN A 107 3.10 4.07 -8.52
N ALA A 108 2.84 4.64 -9.71
CA ALA A 108 1.69 4.22 -10.51
C ALA A 108 1.92 2.87 -11.17
N CYS A 109 3.14 2.56 -11.54
CA CYS A 109 3.52 1.30 -12.16
C CYS A 109 5.00 1.01 -11.98
N VAL A 110 5.37 -0.24 -12.16
CA VAL A 110 6.78 -0.67 -12.22
C VAL A 110 6.95 -1.55 -13.45
N CYS A 111 8.14 -1.54 -14.03
CA CYS A 111 8.47 -2.33 -15.21
C CYS A 111 9.75 -3.14 -14.95
N TYR A 112 9.74 -4.37 -15.42
CA TYR A 112 10.90 -5.25 -15.40
C TYR A 112 11.16 -5.72 -16.82
N ASP A 113 12.39 -5.58 -17.30
CA ASP A 113 12.77 -5.82 -18.69
C ASP A 113 12.32 -7.18 -19.23
N ASN A 114 12.26 -8.19 -18.39
CA ASN A 114 11.91 -9.55 -18.79
C ASN A 114 10.44 -9.91 -18.61
N TYR A 115 9.58 -8.93 -18.29
CA TYR A 115 8.18 -9.18 -17.92
C TYR A 115 7.19 -8.21 -18.58
N LEU A 116 7.52 -7.79 -19.77
CA LEU A 116 6.66 -6.90 -20.57
C LEU A 116 5.75 -7.69 -21.49
#